data_10d0f46234ddc1a25a067d68016ad039
#
_entry.id   10d0f46234ddc1a25a067d68016ad039
#
_cell.length_a   1.000
_cell.length_b   1.000
_cell.length_c   1.000
_cell.angle_alpha   90.00
_cell.angle_beta   90.00
_cell.angle_gamma   90.00
#
_symmetry.space_group_name_H-M   'P 1'
#
loop_
_entity.id
_entity.type
_entity.pdbx_description
1 polymer ?
#
loop_
_entity_poly.entity_id
_entity_poly.type
_entity_poly.pdbx_seq_one_letter_code
_entity_poly.pdbx_strand_id
1 'polypeptide(L)'
;MTKVDIISGFLGAGKTTLISKLLKEALKGEQVVLIENEFGEIGIDGGFLKDSGVEIREMNSGCICCSLVGDFGTSLKEVVDKYHPDRIIIEPSGVGKLSDVIKAVKDLHIENEIVLNSASTVADASKVKVYMKNFGEFFNNQIEHAGTVILSRTQNVSEEKLKTAIELIKSVNPNAHIITTPWDDIDGTKILGAMENVTNLELDMLAEAAQKAYEEHEKEHHHHHHEDGKCCCCGGHHDDDDDEHEHHHDHEHEHEHHHGHDEEHEHHHDHEHDHHHHHADDVFTSWGTETPKKYEKAELDSILKKLSESEDYGKVLRSKGMLPCTDGTWMYFDLVPEEYEIREGSADFTGRICVIGSELKEDALKELFEV
;
A
#
# COMPACT_ATOMS: atom_id res chain seq x y z
N MET A 1 -10.26 23.84 1.44
CA MET A 1 -9.04 23.00 1.36
C MET A 1 -9.41 21.62 1.86
N THR A 2 -9.32 20.62 1.00
CA THR A 2 -9.70 19.24 1.30
C THR A 2 -8.65 18.56 2.16
N LYS A 3 -9.04 17.95 3.26
CA LYS A 3 -8.15 17.17 4.12
C LYS A 3 -7.90 15.79 3.51
N VAL A 4 -6.66 15.33 3.49
CA VAL A 4 -6.30 13.98 3.05
C VAL A 4 -5.78 13.19 4.25
N ASP A 5 -6.43 12.07 4.55
CA ASP A 5 -6.02 11.13 5.60
C ASP A 5 -5.64 9.79 4.97
N ILE A 6 -4.43 9.33 5.27
CA ILE A 6 -3.95 8.02 4.84
C ILE A 6 -4.11 7.04 6.00
N ILE A 7 -4.85 5.97 5.79
CA ILE A 7 -5.06 4.88 6.76
C ILE A 7 -4.44 3.61 6.21
N SER A 8 -3.16 3.43 6.48
CA SER A 8 -2.36 2.26 6.10
C SER A 8 -2.47 1.15 7.14
N GLY A 9 -1.84 0.03 6.88
CA GLY A 9 -1.74 -1.11 7.78
C GLY A 9 -1.74 -2.42 7.01
N PHE A 10 -1.10 -3.43 7.59
CA PHE A 10 -0.92 -4.72 6.95
C PHE A 10 -2.27 -5.44 6.70
N LEU A 11 -2.23 -6.51 5.91
CA LEU A 11 -3.41 -7.29 5.57
C LEU A 11 -4.13 -7.80 6.83
N GLY A 12 -5.46 -7.65 6.86
CA GLY A 12 -6.29 -8.08 7.99
C GLY A 12 -6.13 -7.28 9.29
N ALA A 13 -5.38 -6.19 9.29
CA ALA A 13 -5.17 -5.35 10.48
C ALA A 13 -6.45 -4.63 10.98
N GLY A 14 -7.48 -4.51 10.14
CA GLY A 14 -8.76 -3.86 10.51
C GLY A 14 -8.93 -2.45 9.95
N LYS A 15 -8.23 -2.06 8.87
CA LYS A 15 -8.33 -0.74 8.23
C LYS A 15 -9.77 -0.35 7.91
N THR A 16 -10.45 -1.18 7.12
CA THR A 16 -11.84 -0.96 6.71
C THR A 16 -12.80 -0.85 7.91
N THR A 17 -12.55 -1.63 8.98
CA THR A 17 -13.33 -1.55 10.24
C THR A 17 -13.13 -0.21 10.93
N LEU A 18 -11.87 0.28 11.00
CA LEU A 18 -11.57 1.60 11.55
C LEU A 18 -12.23 2.70 10.74
N ILE A 19 -12.10 2.67 9.41
CA ILE A 19 -12.71 3.63 8.50
C ILE A 19 -14.22 3.66 8.71
N SER A 20 -14.88 2.51 8.74
CA SER A 20 -16.31 2.41 9.05
C SER A 20 -16.69 3.06 10.39
N LYS A 21 -15.87 2.87 11.42
CA LYS A 21 -16.08 3.50 12.74
C LYS A 21 -15.95 5.01 12.65
N LEU A 22 -14.90 5.53 12.00
CA LEU A 22 -14.68 6.97 11.83
C LEU A 22 -15.83 7.62 11.04
N LEU A 23 -16.27 7.00 9.95
CA LEU A 23 -17.40 7.49 9.16
C LEU A 23 -18.70 7.55 9.96
N LYS A 24 -18.95 6.55 10.80
CA LYS A 24 -20.17 6.47 11.62
C LYS A 24 -20.17 7.40 12.85
N GLU A 25 -19.02 7.62 13.46
CA GLU A 25 -18.93 8.27 14.76
C GLU A 25 -18.33 9.69 14.69
N ALA A 26 -17.31 9.90 13.84
CA ALA A 26 -16.52 11.13 13.83
C ALA A 26 -16.78 12.03 12.62
N LEU A 27 -17.11 11.48 11.47
CA LEU A 27 -17.16 12.21 10.19
C LEU A 27 -18.58 12.46 9.68
N LYS A 28 -19.57 12.38 10.58
CA LYS A 28 -20.96 12.68 10.25
C LYS A 28 -21.13 14.13 9.81
N GLY A 29 -21.64 14.31 8.59
CA GLY A 29 -21.89 15.65 8.04
C GLY A 29 -20.75 16.23 7.22
N GLU A 30 -19.57 15.59 7.21
CA GLU A 30 -18.50 15.90 6.25
C GLU A 30 -18.79 15.19 4.92
N GLN A 31 -18.47 15.85 3.81
CA GLN A 31 -18.48 15.20 2.49
C GLN A 31 -17.16 14.44 2.33
N VAL A 32 -17.21 13.12 2.53
CA VAL A 32 -16.04 12.26 2.52
C VAL A 32 -16.00 11.44 1.24
N VAL A 33 -14.85 11.40 0.59
CA VAL A 33 -14.54 10.44 -0.47
C VAL A 33 -13.53 9.43 0.05
N LEU A 34 -13.81 8.15 -0.13
CA LEU A 34 -12.91 7.06 0.19
C LEU A 34 -12.26 6.54 -1.10
N ILE A 35 -10.93 6.50 -1.12
CA ILE A 35 -10.13 5.91 -2.19
C ILE A 35 -9.54 4.63 -1.64
N GLU A 36 -10.03 3.50 -2.11
CA GLU A 36 -9.53 2.17 -1.76
C GLU A 36 -8.62 1.65 -2.87
N ASN A 37 -7.45 1.15 -2.49
CA ASN A 37 -6.55 0.44 -3.38
C ASN A 37 -6.31 -0.96 -2.82
N GLU A 38 -7.09 -1.93 -3.29
CA GLU A 38 -6.89 -3.33 -2.92
C GLU A 38 -5.94 -4.04 -3.86
N PHE A 39 -5.09 -4.89 -3.27
CA PHE A 39 -4.26 -5.84 -4.01
C PHE A 39 -5.14 -7.02 -4.44
N GLY A 40 -5.34 -7.19 -5.75
CA GLY A 40 -6.14 -8.26 -6.33
C GLY A 40 -7.13 -7.79 -7.39
N GLU A 41 -7.56 -8.70 -8.25
CA GLU A 41 -8.45 -8.41 -9.39
C GLU A 41 -9.92 -8.22 -9.00
N ILE A 42 -10.30 -8.50 -7.75
CA ILE A 42 -11.70 -8.50 -7.29
C ILE A 42 -11.86 -7.63 -6.03
N GLY A 43 -12.41 -6.43 -6.21
CA GLY A 43 -12.77 -5.54 -5.11
C GLY A 43 -13.93 -6.12 -4.28
N ILE A 44 -13.63 -6.63 -3.09
CA ILE A 44 -14.63 -7.23 -2.18
C ILE A 44 -15.04 -6.27 -1.06
N ASP A 45 -14.16 -5.32 -0.68
CA ASP A 45 -14.38 -4.45 0.49
C ASP A 45 -15.39 -3.33 0.26
N GLY A 46 -15.58 -2.84 -0.97
CA GLY A 46 -16.58 -1.82 -1.29
C GLY A 46 -18.02 -2.15 -0.88
N GLY A 47 -18.33 -3.45 -0.70
CA GLY A 47 -19.62 -3.91 -0.20
C GLY A 47 -19.94 -3.54 1.25
N PHE A 48 -18.91 -3.45 2.11
CA PHE A 48 -19.08 -3.21 3.55
C PHE A 48 -19.34 -1.74 3.91
N LEU A 49 -19.02 -0.81 3.03
CA LEU A 49 -19.13 0.63 3.27
C LEU A 49 -20.28 1.31 2.52
N LYS A 50 -20.96 0.59 1.61
CA LYS A 50 -22.06 1.13 0.78
C LYS A 50 -23.22 1.73 1.60
N ASP A 51 -23.42 1.24 2.81
CA ASP A 51 -24.53 1.70 3.67
C ASP A 51 -24.19 2.98 4.45
N SER A 52 -22.97 3.51 4.36
CA SER A 52 -22.52 4.70 5.12
C SER A 52 -22.90 6.03 4.47
N GLY A 53 -23.39 6.03 3.21
CA GLY A 53 -23.69 7.25 2.45
C GLY A 53 -22.44 8.00 1.95
N VAL A 54 -21.29 7.35 1.95
CA VAL A 54 -20.01 7.88 1.51
C VAL A 54 -19.79 7.53 0.04
N GLU A 55 -19.22 8.45 -0.74
CA GLU A 55 -18.80 8.18 -2.12
C GLU A 55 -17.55 7.30 -2.07
N ILE A 56 -17.64 6.06 -2.56
CA ILE A 56 -16.54 5.11 -2.60
C ILE A 56 -15.98 5.07 -4.02
N ARG A 57 -14.67 5.29 -4.15
CA ARG A 57 -13.91 5.14 -5.38
C ARG A 57 -12.93 3.97 -5.22
N GLU A 58 -13.21 2.89 -5.92
CA GLU A 58 -12.29 1.77 -6.07
C GLU A 58 -11.30 2.07 -7.21
N MET A 59 -9.99 1.98 -6.92
CA MET A 59 -8.95 2.07 -7.94
C MET A 59 -8.43 0.66 -8.24
N ASN A 60 -8.93 0.07 -9.33
CA ASN A 60 -8.61 -1.32 -9.72
C ASN A 60 -7.32 -1.47 -10.53
N SER A 61 -6.46 -0.46 -10.62
CA SER A 61 -5.28 -0.45 -11.49
C SER A 61 -3.97 -0.55 -10.72
N GLY A 62 -3.65 -1.73 -10.17
CA GLY A 62 -2.34 -1.98 -9.58
C GLY A 62 -2.05 -1.23 -8.27
N CYS A 63 -0.94 -1.54 -7.61
CA CYS A 63 -0.49 -0.82 -6.42
C CYS A 63 -0.25 0.67 -6.72
N ILE A 64 -0.67 1.58 -5.84
CA ILE A 64 -0.30 3.02 -5.90
C ILE A 64 1.23 3.18 -6.03
N CYS A 65 2.00 2.22 -5.48
CA CYS A 65 3.46 2.22 -5.50
C CYS A 65 4.10 1.75 -6.82
N CYS A 66 3.41 0.99 -7.68
CA CYS A 66 4.11 0.26 -8.76
C CYS A 66 3.98 0.86 -10.16
N SER A 67 2.93 1.59 -10.49
CA SER A 67 2.77 2.00 -11.89
C SER A 67 2.42 3.45 -12.16
N LEU A 68 2.03 4.26 -11.16
CA LEU A 68 1.24 5.42 -11.54
C LEU A 68 1.26 6.60 -10.55
N VAL A 69 2.40 7.14 -10.19
CA VAL A 69 2.44 8.50 -9.59
C VAL A 69 1.65 9.48 -10.48
N GLY A 70 1.67 9.31 -11.81
CA GLY A 70 0.90 10.10 -12.75
C GLY A 70 -0.62 9.86 -12.70
N ASP A 71 -1.05 8.60 -12.68
CA ASP A 71 -2.49 8.27 -12.74
C ASP A 71 -3.18 8.46 -11.38
N PHE A 72 -2.50 8.18 -10.27
CA PHE A 72 -3.00 8.49 -8.93
C PHE A 72 -3.23 9.98 -8.75
N GLY A 73 -2.25 10.79 -9.16
CA GLY A 73 -2.36 12.24 -9.11
C GLY A 73 -3.53 12.78 -9.92
N THR A 74 -3.68 12.30 -11.13
CA THR A 74 -4.78 12.67 -12.01
C THR A 74 -6.14 12.27 -11.39
N SER A 75 -6.23 11.07 -10.85
CA SER A 75 -7.46 10.58 -10.20
C SER A 75 -7.81 11.36 -8.94
N LEU A 76 -6.82 11.71 -8.11
CA LEU A 76 -7.05 12.53 -6.92
C LEU A 76 -7.53 13.94 -7.30
N LYS A 77 -6.93 14.53 -8.33
CA LYS A 77 -7.36 15.82 -8.86
C LYS A 77 -8.78 15.78 -9.41
N GLU A 78 -9.12 14.74 -10.20
CA GLU A 78 -10.50 14.54 -10.68
C GLU A 78 -11.51 14.42 -9.53
N VAL A 79 -11.13 13.76 -8.43
CA VAL A 79 -11.98 13.64 -7.24
C VAL A 79 -12.21 15.01 -6.60
N VAL A 80 -11.16 15.81 -6.43
CA VAL A 80 -11.27 17.17 -5.87
C VAL A 80 -12.11 18.06 -6.77
N ASP A 81 -11.83 18.08 -8.07
CA ASP A 81 -12.54 18.93 -9.04
C ASP A 81 -14.02 18.56 -9.19
N LYS A 82 -14.34 17.27 -9.12
CA LYS A 82 -15.70 16.78 -9.36
C LYS A 82 -16.61 16.83 -8.13
N TYR A 83 -16.02 16.46 -6.96
CA TYR A 83 -16.84 16.23 -5.76
C TYR A 83 -16.67 17.33 -4.71
N HIS A 84 -15.60 18.14 -4.78
CA HIS A 84 -15.26 19.20 -3.81
C HIS A 84 -15.38 18.70 -2.35
N PRO A 85 -14.76 17.54 -2.00
CA PRO A 85 -14.98 16.93 -0.70
C PRO A 85 -14.33 17.77 0.42
N ASP A 86 -14.89 17.66 1.63
CA ASP A 86 -14.26 18.19 2.83
C ASP A 86 -13.04 17.35 3.20
N ARG A 87 -13.12 16.03 2.92
CA ARG A 87 -12.12 15.03 3.30
C ARG A 87 -11.99 13.91 2.27
N ILE A 88 -10.76 13.47 2.06
CA ILE A 88 -10.44 12.26 1.30
C ILE A 88 -9.74 11.30 2.25
N ILE A 89 -10.25 10.08 2.37
CA ILE A 89 -9.58 8.98 3.06
C ILE A 89 -8.96 8.07 2.00
N ILE A 90 -7.66 7.81 2.15
CA ILE A 90 -6.93 6.88 1.28
C ILE A 90 -6.65 5.62 2.09
N GLU A 91 -7.21 4.49 1.67
CA GLU A 91 -6.86 3.16 2.16
C GLU A 91 -5.94 2.48 1.14
N PRO A 92 -4.61 2.51 1.32
CA PRO A 92 -3.69 1.82 0.42
C PRO A 92 -3.76 0.31 0.62
N SER A 93 -3.23 -0.44 -0.35
CA SER A 93 -3.05 -1.88 -0.25
C SER A 93 -2.34 -2.26 1.05
N GLY A 94 -2.78 -3.37 1.67
CA GLY A 94 -2.18 -3.86 2.92
C GLY A 94 -0.70 -4.26 2.82
N VAL A 95 -0.18 -4.42 1.60
CA VAL A 95 1.24 -4.69 1.33
C VAL A 95 1.97 -3.48 0.74
N GLY A 96 1.31 -2.32 0.60
CA GLY A 96 1.92 -1.09 0.12
C GLY A 96 2.81 -0.41 1.17
N LYS A 97 3.85 0.27 0.72
CA LYS A 97 4.68 1.13 1.57
C LYS A 97 3.95 2.45 1.83
N LEU A 98 3.85 2.86 3.09
CA LEU A 98 3.22 4.13 3.45
C LEU A 98 4.00 5.33 2.92
N SER A 99 5.34 5.23 2.90
CA SER A 99 6.22 6.25 2.31
C SER A 99 5.83 6.61 0.88
N ASP A 100 5.51 5.62 0.06
CA ASP A 100 5.20 5.83 -1.36
C ASP A 100 3.87 6.56 -1.53
N VAL A 101 2.89 6.24 -0.69
CA VAL A 101 1.58 6.92 -0.70
C VAL A 101 1.70 8.37 -0.23
N ILE A 102 2.47 8.62 0.85
CA ILE A 102 2.77 9.97 1.33
C ILE A 102 3.43 10.80 0.23
N LYS A 103 4.46 10.22 -0.42
CA LYS A 103 5.15 10.87 -1.54
C LYS A 103 4.19 11.17 -2.68
N ALA A 104 3.38 10.19 -3.11
CA ALA A 104 2.43 10.37 -4.20
C ALA A 104 1.44 11.52 -3.93
N VAL A 105 0.94 11.66 -2.69
CA VAL A 105 0.06 12.78 -2.30
C VAL A 105 0.80 14.13 -2.35
N LYS A 106 2.06 14.18 -1.91
CA LYS A 106 2.86 15.42 -1.88
C LYS A 106 3.30 15.88 -3.26
N ASP A 107 3.67 14.96 -4.14
CA ASP A 107 4.15 15.26 -5.50
C ASP A 107 3.06 15.85 -6.42
N LEU A 108 1.80 15.91 -5.97
CA LEU A 108 0.69 16.45 -6.77
C LEU A 108 0.73 17.95 -7.01
N HIS A 109 1.53 18.70 -6.24
CA HIS A 109 1.63 20.15 -6.35
C HIS A 109 0.28 20.91 -6.38
N ILE A 110 -0.76 20.37 -5.71
CA ILE A 110 -2.09 20.99 -5.53
C ILE A 110 -2.28 21.47 -4.08
N GLU A 111 -1.23 21.97 -3.47
CA GLU A 111 -1.14 22.39 -2.06
C GLU A 111 -2.19 23.46 -1.67
N ASN A 112 -2.71 24.20 -2.64
CA ASN A 112 -3.78 25.17 -2.42
C ASN A 112 -5.19 24.53 -2.32
N GLU A 113 -5.34 23.28 -2.75
CA GLU A 113 -6.61 22.57 -2.84
C GLU A 113 -6.73 21.45 -1.80
N ILE A 114 -5.61 20.75 -1.53
CA ILE A 114 -5.57 19.66 -0.56
C ILE A 114 -4.48 19.88 0.50
N VAL A 115 -4.64 19.24 1.65
CA VAL A 115 -3.62 19.15 2.71
C VAL A 115 -3.54 17.73 3.22
N LEU A 116 -2.32 17.18 3.32
CA LEU A 116 -2.09 15.92 4.03
C LEU A 116 -2.34 16.18 5.53
N ASN A 117 -3.46 15.67 6.02
CA ASN A 117 -3.95 15.94 7.38
C ASN A 117 -3.47 14.88 8.37
N SER A 118 -3.45 13.60 7.98
CA SER A 118 -2.89 12.52 8.80
C SER A 118 -2.34 11.37 7.97
N ALA A 119 -1.32 10.70 8.53
CA ALA A 119 -0.81 9.42 8.02
C ALA A 119 -0.78 8.44 9.20
N SER A 120 -1.64 7.44 9.17
CA SER A 120 -1.84 6.50 10.27
C SER A 120 -1.68 5.06 9.80
N THR A 121 -1.24 4.19 10.72
CA THR A 121 -1.12 2.75 10.45
C THR A 121 -1.93 1.96 11.45
N VAL A 122 -2.79 1.08 10.94
CA VAL A 122 -3.51 0.08 11.75
C VAL A 122 -2.65 -1.18 11.87
N ALA A 123 -2.42 -1.64 13.09
CA ALA A 123 -1.64 -2.84 13.36
C ALA A 123 -2.36 -3.79 14.32
N ASP A 124 -2.46 -5.07 13.97
CA ASP A 124 -2.98 -6.11 14.86
C ASP A 124 -1.99 -6.35 16.01
N ALA A 125 -2.40 -6.05 17.24
CA ALA A 125 -1.57 -6.18 18.42
C ALA A 125 -1.02 -7.60 18.63
N SER A 126 -1.72 -8.62 18.17
CA SER A 126 -1.29 -10.02 18.27
C SER A 126 -0.22 -10.43 17.27
N LYS A 127 -0.10 -9.70 16.14
CA LYS A 127 0.72 -10.07 14.98
C LYS A 127 1.98 -9.20 14.79
N VAL A 128 2.13 -8.08 15.50
CA VAL A 128 3.26 -7.13 15.34
C VAL A 128 4.61 -7.86 15.24
N LYS A 129 4.93 -8.71 16.23
CA LYS A 129 6.20 -9.43 16.27
C LYS A 129 6.43 -10.34 15.06
N VAL A 130 5.38 -11.04 14.63
CA VAL A 130 5.45 -11.97 13.49
C VAL A 130 5.61 -11.22 12.18
N TYR A 131 4.85 -10.13 12.01
CA TYR A 131 4.92 -9.34 10.78
C TYR A 131 6.22 -8.56 10.64
N MET A 132 6.76 -7.99 11.70
CA MET A 132 8.08 -7.37 11.69
C MET A 132 9.18 -8.35 11.26
N LYS A 133 9.09 -9.60 11.72
CA LYS A 133 10.09 -10.63 11.40
C LYS A 133 9.98 -11.12 9.96
N ASN A 134 8.77 -11.37 9.47
CA ASN A 134 8.54 -12.08 8.22
C ASN A 134 8.29 -11.13 7.02
N PHE A 135 7.82 -9.91 7.28
CA PHE A 135 7.41 -8.94 6.28
C PHE A 135 7.97 -7.54 6.62
N GLY A 136 9.17 -7.50 7.20
CA GLY A 136 9.76 -6.29 7.77
C GLY A 136 9.87 -5.13 6.77
N GLU A 137 10.14 -5.40 5.50
CA GLU A 137 10.25 -4.36 4.47
C GLU A 137 8.96 -3.51 4.36
N PHE A 138 7.81 -4.15 4.31
CA PHE A 138 6.53 -3.48 4.16
C PHE A 138 5.94 -3.05 5.51
N PHE A 139 5.89 -3.98 6.46
CA PHE A 139 5.30 -3.72 7.77
C PHE A 139 6.07 -2.66 8.55
N ASN A 140 7.41 -2.71 8.57
CA ASN A 140 8.22 -1.70 9.26
C ASN A 140 8.09 -0.34 8.58
N ASN A 141 8.06 -0.27 7.24
CA ASN A 141 7.84 0.98 6.53
C ASN A 141 6.49 1.62 6.91
N GLN A 142 5.43 0.82 7.03
CA GLN A 142 4.13 1.32 7.46
C GLN A 142 4.17 1.89 8.88
N ILE A 143 4.94 1.28 9.80
CA ILE A 143 5.11 1.78 11.17
C ILE A 143 6.01 3.02 11.20
N GLU A 144 7.13 2.99 10.48
CA GLU A 144 8.15 4.04 10.48
C GLU A 144 7.62 5.40 10.02
N HIS A 145 6.77 5.38 8.99
CA HIS A 145 6.21 6.59 8.39
C HIS A 145 4.84 6.99 8.94
N ALA A 146 4.33 6.30 9.96
CA ALA A 146 3.07 6.65 10.60
C ALA A 146 3.25 7.72 11.69
N GLY A 147 2.46 8.79 11.64
CA GLY A 147 2.32 9.71 12.78
C GLY A 147 1.57 9.06 13.94
N THR A 148 0.56 8.22 13.62
CA THR A 148 -0.22 7.50 14.62
C THR A 148 -0.32 6.03 14.25
N VAL A 149 0.00 5.14 15.20
CA VAL A 149 -0.23 3.70 15.10
C VAL A 149 -1.45 3.32 15.94
N ILE A 150 -2.44 2.71 15.30
CA ILE A 150 -3.71 2.36 15.94
C ILE A 150 -3.75 0.85 16.09
N LEU A 151 -3.58 0.36 17.32
CA LEU A 151 -3.61 -1.08 17.58
C LEU A 151 -5.04 -1.60 17.53
N SER A 152 -5.25 -2.64 16.73
CA SER A 152 -6.50 -3.39 16.71
C SER A 152 -6.39 -4.64 17.60
N ARG A 153 -7.54 -5.21 17.96
CA ARG A 153 -7.65 -6.47 18.72
C ARG A 153 -6.90 -6.48 20.05
N THR A 154 -6.70 -5.32 20.65
CA THR A 154 -5.99 -5.19 21.92
C THR A 154 -6.69 -5.90 23.08
N GLN A 155 -8.02 -6.07 23.01
CA GLN A 155 -8.80 -6.86 23.95
C GLN A 155 -8.49 -8.37 23.93
N ASN A 156 -7.88 -8.85 22.84
CA ASN A 156 -7.61 -10.28 22.64
C ASN A 156 -6.17 -10.69 23.00
N VAL A 157 -5.36 -9.75 23.50
CA VAL A 157 -3.97 -9.99 23.87
C VAL A 157 -3.73 -9.74 25.36
N SER A 158 -2.76 -10.45 25.94
CA SER A 158 -2.34 -10.18 27.31
C SER A 158 -1.60 -8.84 27.40
N GLU A 159 -1.61 -8.22 28.60
CA GLU A 159 -0.86 -6.98 28.85
C GLU A 159 0.63 -7.10 28.47
N GLU A 160 1.24 -8.26 28.72
CA GLU A 160 2.64 -8.51 28.38
C GLU A 160 2.86 -8.52 26.85
N LYS A 161 1.95 -9.16 26.11
CA LYS A 161 2.01 -9.12 24.62
C LYS A 161 1.77 -7.72 24.07
N LEU A 162 0.82 -6.99 24.66
CA LEU A 162 0.54 -5.61 24.27
C LEU A 162 1.77 -4.71 24.52
N LYS A 163 2.40 -4.86 25.69
CA LYS A 163 3.63 -4.12 26.02
C LYS A 163 4.75 -4.46 25.03
N THR A 164 4.95 -5.73 24.72
CA THR A 164 5.95 -6.15 23.72
C THR A 164 5.66 -5.55 22.34
N ALA A 165 4.40 -5.51 21.91
CA ALA A 165 4.02 -4.89 20.64
C ALA A 165 4.33 -3.39 20.63
N ILE A 166 4.03 -2.67 21.71
CA ILE A 166 4.35 -1.24 21.86
C ILE A 166 5.87 -1.02 21.81
N GLU A 167 6.67 -1.81 22.54
CA GLU A 167 8.12 -1.72 22.55
C GLU A 167 8.72 -1.95 21.16
N LEU A 168 8.22 -2.92 20.42
CA LEU A 168 8.63 -3.20 19.04
C LEU A 168 8.28 -2.06 18.10
N ILE A 169 7.07 -1.52 18.17
CA ILE A 169 6.66 -0.35 17.37
C ILE A 169 7.57 0.85 17.68
N LYS A 170 7.79 1.13 18.95
CA LYS A 170 8.64 2.25 19.39
C LYS A 170 10.13 2.06 19.00
N SER A 171 10.59 0.82 18.83
CA SER A 171 11.95 0.57 18.35
C SER A 171 12.14 0.96 16.87
N VAL A 172 11.06 0.95 16.09
CA VAL A 172 11.05 1.36 14.66
C VAL A 172 10.69 2.85 14.56
N ASN A 173 9.65 3.28 15.28
CA ASN A 173 9.18 4.66 15.27
C ASN A 173 8.99 5.20 16.72
N PRO A 174 10.03 5.79 17.31
CA PRO A 174 9.95 6.33 18.67
C PRO A 174 8.91 7.43 18.83
N ASN A 175 8.62 8.16 17.76
CA ASN A 175 7.75 9.35 17.77
C ASN A 175 6.27 9.02 17.52
N ALA A 176 5.94 7.82 17.03
CA ALA A 176 4.57 7.46 16.72
C ALA A 176 3.65 7.59 17.96
N HIS A 177 2.51 8.23 17.81
CA HIS A 177 1.43 8.11 18.79
C HIS A 177 0.81 6.72 18.70
N ILE A 178 0.60 6.03 19.83
CA ILE A 178 0.06 4.67 19.81
C ILE A 178 -1.28 4.64 20.54
N ILE A 179 -2.34 4.26 19.82
CA ILE A 179 -3.66 4.02 20.41
C ILE A 179 -3.75 2.54 20.77
N THR A 180 -3.92 2.27 22.07
CA THR A 180 -3.95 0.90 22.63
C THR A 180 -5.31 0.52 23.20
N THR A 181 -6.22 1.47 23.35
CA THR A 181 -7.57 1.24 23.87
C THR A 181 -8.37 0.36 22.91
N PRO A 182 -9.08 -0.68 23.38
CA PRO A 182 -10.01 -1.44 22.55
C PRO A 182 -11.00 -0.52 21.84
N TRP A 183 -11.28 -0.81 20.57
CA TRP A 183 -12.10 0.09 19.75
C TRP A 183 -13.56 0.20 20.22
N ASP A 184 -14.06 -0.76 20.99
CA ASP A 184 -15.39 -0.69 21.59
C ASP A 184 -15.43 0.26 22.80
N ASP A 185 -14.27 0.55 23.39
CA ASP A 185 -14.13 1.38 24.58
C ASP A 185 -13.70 2.83 24.26
N ILE A 186 -13.44 3.13 22.97
CA ILE A 186 -13.01 4.47 22.52
C ILE A 186 -13.90 4.98 21.39
N ASP A 187 -14.36 6.22 21.52
CA ASP A 187 -15.15 6.88 20.47
C ASP A 187 -14.29 7.26 19.25
N GLY A 188 -14.87 7.12 18.04
CA GLY A 188 -14.19 7.47 16.80
C GLY A 188 -13.71 8.92 16.72
N THR A 189 -14.38 9.85 17.40
CA THR A 189 -13.93 11.26 17.46
C THR A 189 -12.62 11.40 18.21
N LYS A 190 -12.37 10.58 19.24
CA LYS A 190 -11.10 10.56 19.97
C LYS A 190 -9.98 9.95 19.13
N ILE A 191 -10.29 8.90 18.37
CA ILE A 191 -9.32 8.30 17.44
C ILE A 191 -8.95 9.32 16.38
N LEU A 192 -9.93 9.94 15.73
CA LEU A 192 -9.69 10.97 14.71
C LEU A 192 -8.88 12.15 15.29
N GLY A 193 -9.23 12.64 16.48
CA GLY A 193 -8.50 13.69 17.16
C GLY A 193 -7.04 13.32 17.44
N ALA A 194 -6.74 12.07 17.79
CA ALA A 194 -5.37 11.59 17.96
C ALA A 194 -4.61 11.50 16.62
N MET A 195 -5.27 11.10 15.54
CA MET A 195 -4.69 11.09 14.19
C MET A 195 -4.35 12.51 13.70
N GLU A 196 -5.25 13.48 13.96
CA GLU A 196 -5.09 14.87 13.50
C GLU A 196 -4.14 15.71 14.39
N ASN A 197 -3.86 15.29 15.61
CA ASN A 197 -2.96 16.00 16.54
C ASN A 197 -1.47 15.81 16.23
N VAL A 198 -1.12 15.04 15.22
CA VAL A 198 0.23 15.05 14.64
C VAL A 198 0.39 16.39 13.95
N THR A 199 1.30 17.22 14.45
CA THR A 199 1.50 18.59 13.93
C THR A 199 1.89 18.56 12.46
N ASN A 200 1.55 19.59 11.69
CA ASN A 200 1.99 19.71 10.30
C ASN A 200 3.51 19.58 10.18
N LEU A 201 4.26 20.05 11.20
CA LEU A 201 5.70 19.90 11.26
C LEU A 201 6.15 18.42 11.31
N GLU A 202 5.45 17.58 12.08
CA GLU A 202 5.73 16.14 12.16
C GLU A 202 5.38 15.45 10.84
N LEU A 203 4.28 15.83 10.20
CA LEU A 203 3.91 15.34 8.87
C LEU A 203 4.92 15.78 7.81
N ASP A 204 5.43 17.00 7.89
CA ASP A 204 6.48 17.50 7.00
C ASP A 204 7.81 16.76 7.22
N MET A 205 8.18 16.50 8.48
CA MET A 205 9.35 15.69 8.81
C MET A 205 9.20 14.23 8.35
N LEU A 206 8.01 13.63 8.51
CA LEU A 206 7.71 12.28 8.03
C LEU A 206 7.84 12.19 6.51
N ALA A 207 7.37 13.21 5.80
CA ALA A 207 7.49 13.24 4.36
C ALA A 207 8.92 13.53 3.87
N GLU A 208 9.67 14.40 4.59
CA GLU A 208 11.10 14.59 4.30
C GLU A 208 11.89 13.32 4.55
N ALA A 209 11.56 12.55 5.61
CA ALA A 209 12.18 11.26 5.88
C ALA A 209 11.87 10.25 4.77
N ALA A 210 10.62 10.20 4.31
CA ALA A 210 10.22 9.36 3.18
C ALA A 210 10.96 9.72 1.88
N GLN A 211 11.10 11.02 1.62
CA GLN A 211 11.83 11.51 0.44
C GLN A 211 13.33 11.22 0.53
N LYS A 212 13.94 11.39 1.71
CA LYS A 212 15.36 11.06 1.91
C LYS A 212 15.64 9.57 1.75
N ALA A 213 14.78 8.71 2.29
CA ALA A 213 14.90 7.27 2.12
C ALA A 213 14.87 6.87 0.64
N TYR A 214 14.03 7.53 -0.16
CA TYR A 214 13.97 7.32 -1.60
C TYR A 214 15.24 7.85 -2.32
N GLU A 215 15.72 9.04 -1.95
CA GLU A 215 16.92 9.64 -2.54
C GLU A 215 18.22 8.90 -2.14
N GLU A 216 18.30 8.38 -0.93
CA GLU A 216 19.42 7.54 -0.49
C GLU A 216 19.46 6.24 -1.28
N HIS A 217 18.30 5.69 -1.55
CA HIS A 217 18.12 4.49 -2.35
C HIS A 217 18.51 4.73 -3.83
N GLU A 218 18.18 5.88 -4.43
CA GLU A 218 18.67 6.24 -5.76
C GLU A 218 20.19 6.49 -5.78
N LYS A 219 20.78 7.02 -4.69
CA LYS A 219 22.23 7.29 -4.58
C LYS A 219 23.06 6.04 -4.42
N GLU A 220 22.58 5.02 -3.75
CA GLU A 220 23.26 3.72 -3.66
C GLU A 220 23.43 3.06 -5.03
N HIS A 221 22.54 3.36 -6.01
CA HIS A 221 22.66 2.90 -7.38
C HIS A 221 23.69 3.66 -8.23
N HIS A 222 24.21 4.81 -7.79
CA HIS A 222 25.13 5.64 -8.57
C HIS A 222 26.58 5.62 -8.13
N HIS A 223 26.95 4.91 -7.05
CA HIS A 223 28.33 4.83 -6.59
C HIS A 223 29.02 3.51 -6.93
N HIS A 224 29.25 3.24 -8.22
CA HIS A 224 30.33 2.38 -8.63
C HIS A 224 31.59 3.22 -8.84
N HIS A 225 32.43 3.28 -7.82
CA HIS A 225 33.78 3.76 -7.96
C HIS A 225 34.62 2.71 -8.68
N HIS A 226 35.05 3.02 -9.88
CA HIS A 226 36.20 2.36 -10.47
C HIS A 226 37.48 2.82 -9.74
N GLU A 227 38.29 1.89 -9.31
CA GLU A 227 39.56 2.13 -8.61
C GLU A 227 40.61 2.89 -9.45
N ASP A 228 40.34 3.34 -10.65
CA ASP A 228 41.24 4.04 -11.54
C ASP A 228 40.99 5.55 -11.74
N GLY A 229 40.35 6.21 -10.81
CA GLY A 229 40.38 7.67 -10.67
C GLY A 229 39.93 8.51 -11.88
N LYS A 230 39.09 8.01 -12.76
CA LYS A 230 38.48 8.79 -13.83
C LYS A 230 36.96 8.75 -13.76
N CYS A 231 36.38 9.84 -13.27
CA CYS A 231 34.95 10.11 -13.31
C CYS A 231 34.51 10.43 -14.73
N CYS A 232 33.63 9.63 -15.32
CA CYS A 232 33.13 9.80 -16.70
C CYS A 232 31.97 10.80 -16.84
N CYS A 233 31.58 11.49 -15.77
CA CYS A 233 30.42 12.40 -15.79
C CYS A 233 30.76 13.89 -15.58
N CYS A 234 32.02 14.29 -15.47
CA CYS A 234 32.39 15.70 -15.34
C CYS A 234 33.44 16.09 -16.39
N GLY A 235 33.01 16.15 -17.65
CA GLY A 235 33.73 16.84 -18.72
C GLY A 235 33.33 18.30 -18.76
N GLY A 236 33.84 19.10 -17.87
CA GLY A 236 33.70 20.53 -17.88
C GLY A 236 35.04 21.18 -17.62
N HIS A 237 35.77 21.52 -18.65
CA HIS A 237 36.90 22.45 -18.56
C HIS A 237 36.36 23.86 -18.35
N HIS A 238 36.77 24.45 -17.24
CA HIS A 238 36.84 25.90 -17.10
C HIS A 238 38.22 26.32 -17.58
N ASP A 239 38.24 27.16 -18.60
CA ASP A 239 39.27 28.15 -18.80
C ASP A 239 38.56 29.44 -19.15
N ASP A 240 38.81 30.44 -18.33
CA ASP A 240 38.48 31.84 -18.54
C ASP A 240 39.28 32.36 -19.73
N ASP A 241 38.62 33.08 -20.64
CA ASP A 241 39.15 34.32 -21.19
C ASP A 241 38.10 34.98 -22.12
N ASP A 242 37.93 36.27 -21.90
CA ASP A 242 37.17 37.24 -22.67
C ASP A 242 37.58 37.24 -24.16
N ASP A 243 36.58 37.32 -25.06
CA ASP A 243 36.55 38.33 -26.11
C ASP A 243 35.30 38.23 -27.01
N GLU A 244 34.70 39.37 -27.24
CA GLU A 244 33.60 39.62 -28.15
C GLU A 244 34.04 39.37 -29.62
N HIS A 245 33.18 38.69 -30.42
CA HIS A 245 32.97 39.01 -31.83
C HIS A 245 31.74 38.30 -32.41
N GLU A 246 30.79 39.11 -32.89
CA GLU A 246 29.73 38.73 -33.80
C GLU A 246 30.31 38.21 -35.13
N HIS A 247 29.75 37.16 -35.67
CA HIS A 247 29.54 36.98 -37.12
C HIS A 247 28.51 35.88 -37.44
N HIS A 248 27.51 36.29 -38.22
CA HIS A 248 26.62 35.45 -39.01
C HIS A 248 27.40 34.56 -39.98
N HIS A 249 26.94 33.35 -40.21
CA HIS A 249 26.82 32.73 -41.55
C HIS A 249 26.02 31.43 -41.51
N ASP A 250 24.95 31.39 -42.35
CA ASP A 250 24.28 30.21 -42.86
C ASP A 250 25.24 29.34 -43.68
N HIS A 251 25.13 28.04 -43.56
CA HIS A 251 25.31 27.10 -44.67
C HIS A 251 24.77 25.71 -44.35
N GLU A 252 23.78 25.30 -45.14
CA GLU A 252 23.37 23.92 -45.38
C GLU A 252 24.49 23.15 -46.10
N HIS A 253 24.74 21.90 -45.71
CA HIS A 253 25.21 20.87 -46.64
C HIS A 253 24.88 19.46 -46.10
N GLU A 254 24.08 18.76 -46.91
CA GLU A 254 23.95 17.30 -46.92
C GLU A 254 25.26 16.67 -47.39
N HIS A 255 25.64 15.57 -46.78
CA HIS A 255 26.36 14.48 -47.48
C HIS A 255 26.17 13.12 -46.78
N GLU A 256 25.57 12.20 -47.50
CA GLU A 256 25.71 10.78 -47.29
C GLU A 256 27.16 10.33 -47.58
N HIS A 257 27.67 9.32 -46.88
CA HIS A 257 28.38 8.19 -47.45
C HIS A 257 28.78 7.09 -46.43
N HIS A 258 28.62 5.88 -46.86
CA HIS A 258 28.92 4.54 -46.45
C HIS A 258 30.34 4.18 -45.98
N HIS A 259 30.35 2.96 -45.39
CA HIS A 259 31.37 1.92 -45.16
C HIS A 259 31.85 1.89 -43.73
N GLY A 260 31.66 0.84 -42.95
CA GLY A 260 31.89 -0.59 -43.14
C GLY A 260 33.30 -0.97 -42.63
N HIS A 261 33.39 -1.47 -41.41
CA HIS A 261 34.41 -2.48 -41.05
C HIS A 261 34.06 -3.15 -39.71
N ASP A 262 34.02 -4.49 -39.80
CA ASP A 262 33.98 -5.41 -38.69
C ASP A 262 35.27 -5.32 -37.86
N GLU A 263 35.16 -5.37 -36.55
CA GLU A 263 36.10 -6.08 -35.68
C GLU A 263 35.41 -6.43 -34.36
N GLU A 264 35.38 -7.73 -34.10
CA GLU A 264 34.89 -8.39 -32.92
C GLU A 264 35.82 -8.04 -31.73
N HIS A 265 35.25 -7.49 -30.67
CA HIS A 265 35.82 -7.58 -29.33
C HIS A 265 34.77 -8.07 -28.32
N GLU A 266 34.84 -9.39 -28.07
CA GLU A 266 34.21 -10.00 -26.91
C GLU A 266 34.86 -9.47 -25.65
N HIS A 267 34.13 -8.70 -24.87
CA HIS A 267 34.38 -8.51 -23.46
C HIS A 267 33.20 -9.01 -22.65
N HIS A 268 33.31 -10.27 -22.25
CA HIS A 268 32.54 -10.82 -21.14
C HIS A 268 32.96 -10.10 -19.86
N HIS A 269 32.07 -9.31 -19.30
CA HIS A 269 32.07 -8.97 -17.89
C HIS A 269 30.67 -9.27 -17.33
N ASP A 270 30.47 -10.55 -16.96
CA ASP A 270 29.45 -10.95 -16.03
C ASP A 270 29.80 -10.41 -14.65
N HIS A 271 29.13 -9.35 -14.25
CA HIS A 271 28.92 -8.99 -12.85
C HIS A 271 27.45 -8.68 -12.67
N GLU A 272 26.67 -9.74 -12.60
CA GLU A 272 25.33 -9.70 -12.04
C GLU A 272 25.43 -9.44 -10.53
N HIS A 273 25.32 -8.18 -10.13
CA HIS A 273 24.85 -7.81 -8.80
C HIS A 273 23.42 -7.36 -8.93
N ASP A 274 22.55 -8.36 -8.98
CA ASP A 274 21.10 -8.21 -8.93
C ASP A 274 20.72 -7.77 -7.51
N HIS A 275 20.68 -6.48 -7.28
CA HIS A 275 19.97 -5.91 -6.14
C HIS A 275 18.48 -5.84 -6.53
N HIS A 276 17.77 -6.96 -6.36
CA HIS A 276 16.35 -7.02 -6.54
C HIS A 276 15.67 -6.09 -5.52
N HIS A 277 15.16 -4.96 -6.03
CA HIS A 277 14.12 -4.23 -5.34
C HIS A 277 12.85 -5.04 -5.46
N HIS A 278 12.48 -5.71 -4.40
CA HIS A 278 11.21 -6.40 -4.34
C HIS A 278 10.09 -5.36 -4.27
N HIS A 279 9.43 -5.11 -5.39
CA HIS A 279 8.12 -4.47 -5.37
C HIS A 279 7.14 -5.41 -4.64
N ALA A 280 6.08 -4.84 -4.03
CA ALA A 280 5.07 -5.65 -3.35
C ALA A 280 4.52 -6.74 -4.29
N ASP A 281 4.37 -6.43 -5.59
CA ASP A 281 3.89 -7.33 -6.63
C ASP A 281 4.89 -8.46 -6.96
N ASP A 282 6.19 -8.29 -6.65
CA ASP A 282 7.21 -9.34 -6.84
C ASP A 282 7.17 -10.37 -5.69
N VAL A 283 6.69 -9.99 -4.50
CA VAL A 283 6.67 -10.83 -3.30
C VAL A 283 5.28 -11.40 -3.05
N PHE A 284 4.23 -10.62 -3.33
CA PHE A 284 2.85 -11.00 -3.07
C PHE A 284 2.08 -11.14 -4.37
N THR A 285 1.28 -12.20 -4.43
CA THR A 285 0.38 -12.47 -5.55
C THR A 285 -1.05 -12.56 -5.02
N SER A 286 -2.01 -12.28 -5.90
CA SER A 286 -3.41 -12.51 -5.61
C SER A 286 -3.98 -13.54 -6.58
N TRP A 287 -4.87 -14.37 -6.05
CA TRP A 287 -5.72 -15.26 -6.83
C TRP A 287 -7.17 -14.91 -6.54
N GLY A 288 -7.91 -14.55 -7.58
CA GLY A 288 -9.32 -14.22 -7.50
C GLY A 288 -10.15 -15.05 -8.47
N THR A 289 -11.38 -15.39 -8.07
CA THR A 289 -12.30 -16.14 -8.94
C THR A 289 -13.75 -15.80 -8.63
N GLU A 290 -14.58 -15.88 -9.67
CA GLU A 290 -16.04 -15.85 -9.56
C GLU A 290 -16.59 -17.27 -9.70
N THR A 291 -17.63 -17.60 -8.92
CA THR A 291 -18.21 -18.93 -8.94
C THR A 291 -19.72 -18.93 -8.69
N PRO A 292 -20.50 -19.70 -9.49
CA PRO A 292 -21.90 -19.94 -9.21
C PRO A 292 -22.13 -21.05 -8.17
N LYS A 293 -21.06 -21.71 -7.69
CA LYS A 293 -21.13 -22.80 -6.71
C LYS A 293 -21.76 -22.31 -5.41
N LYS A 294 -22.66 -23.10 -4.88
CA LYS A 294 -23.28 -22.87 -3.58
C LYS A 294 -22.56 -23.72 -2.53
N TYR A 295 -22.30 -23.13 -1.39
CA TYR A 295 -21.56 -23.76 -0.31
C TYR A 295 -22.48 -24.03 0.89
N GLU A 296 -22.18 -25.11 1.62
CA GLU A 296 -22.69 -25.27 2.98
C GLU A 296 -21.74 -24.63 3.97
N LYS A 297 -22.28 -24.08 5.08
CA LYS A 297 -21.46 -23.43 6.10
C LYS A 297 -20.36 -24.35 6.65
N ALA A 298 -20.68 -25.63 6.85
CA ALA A 298 -19.71 -26.61 7.33
C ALA A 298 -18.61 -26.93 6.30
N GLU A 299 -18.94 -26.90 5.01
CA GLU A 299 -17.98 -27.05 3.92
C GLU A 299 -17.01 -25.87 3.89
N LEU A 300 -17.55 -24.64 3.89
CA LEU A 300 -16.74 -23.42 3.92
C LEU A 300 -15.84 -23.36 5.15
N ASP A 301 -16.36 -23.69 6.33
CA ASP A 301 -15.57 -23.78 7.56
C ASP A 301 -14.38 -24.73 7.42
N SER A 302 -14.61 -25.92 6.83
CA SER A 302 -13.54 -26.89 6.57
C SER A 302 -12.49 -26.36 5.57
N ILE A 303 -12.92 -25.65 4.54
CA ILE A 303 -12.04 -25.01 3.54
C ILE A 303 -11.16 -23.96 4.23
N LEU A 304 -11.77 -23.03 4.95
CA LEU A 304 -11.06 -21.93 5.62
C LEU A 304 -10.08 -22.45 6.68
N LYS A 305 -10.47 -23.48 7.41
CA LYS A 305 -9.57 -24.14 8.37
C LYS A 305 -8.32 -24.68 7.69
N LYS A 306 -8.47 -25.42 6.57
CA LYS A 306 -7.33 -25.93 5.81
C LYS A 306 -6.46 -24.79 5.28
N LEU A 307 -7.08 -23.73 4.76
CA LEU A 307 -6.38 -22.58 4.21
C LEU A 307 -5.61 -21.81 5.29
N SER A 308 -6.09 -21.76 6.52
CA SER A 308 -5.44 -21.07 7.64
C SER A 308 -4.34 -21.87 8.34
N GLU A 309 -4.40 -23.23 8.27
CA GLU A 309 -3.50 -24.12 9.02
C GLU A 309 -2.42 -24.76 8.15
N SER A 310 -2.55 -24.76 6.80
CA SER A 310 -1.66 -25.47 5.89
C SER A 310 -0.94 -24.53 4.91
N GLU A 311 0.34 -24.82 4.64
CA GLU A 311 1.11 -24.19 3.57
C GLU A 311 0.96 -24.90 2.20
N ASP A 312 0.03 -25.86 2.09
CA ASP A 312 -0.20 -26.57 0.82
C ASP A 312 -0.67 -25.64 -0.29
N TYR A 313 -1.24 -24.50 0.07
CA TYR A 313 -1.80 -23.48 -0.85
C TYR A 313 -0.87 -22.28 -1.09
N GLY A 314 0.36 -22.32 -0.54
CA GLY A 314 1.29 -21.21 -0.43
C GLY A 314 1.17 -20.50 0.92
N LYS A 315 1.89 -19.39 1.09
CA LYS A 315 1.82 -18.59 2.32
C LYS A 315 0.66 -17.61 2.22
N VAL A 316 -0.53 -18.06 2.63
CA VAL A 316 -1.74 -17.22 2.59
C VAL A 316 -1.65 -16.14 3.66
N LEU A 317 -1.81 -14.88 3.28
CA LEU A 317 -1.82 -13.72 4.17
C LEU A 317 -3.24 -13.23 4.44
N ARG A 318 -4.11 -13.33 3.44
CA ARG A 318 -5.51 -12.95 3.55
C ARG A 318 -6.34 -13.74 2.56
N SER A 319 -7.56 -14.05 2.93
CA SER A 319 -8.58 -14.48 2.00
C SER A 319 -9.91 -13.87 2.37
N LYS A 320 -10.66 -13.46 1.37
CA LYS A 320 -12.02 -12.94 1.51
C LYS A 320 -12.93 -13.57 0.48
N GLY A 321 -14.20 -13.65 0.80
CA GLY A 321 -15.20 -14.06 -0.17
C GLY A 321 -16.62 -13.75 0.24
N MET A 322 -17.48 -13.73 -0.77
CA MET A 322 -18.91 -13.64 -0.68
C MET A 322 -19.49 -14.80 -1.48
N LEU A 323 -20.13 -15.74 -0.80
CA LEU A 323 -20.54 -17.02 -1.41
C LEU A 323 -22.01 -17.29 -1.19
N PRO A 324 -22.74 -17.74 -2.23
CA PRO A 324 -24.10 -18.19 -2.06
C PRO A 324 -24.16 -19.52 -1.31
N CYS A 325 -25.13 -19.66 -0.41
CA CYS A 325 -25.36 -20.87 0.35
C CYS A 325 -26.39 -21.76 -0.35
N THR A 326 -26.36 -23.05 0.00
CA THR A 326 -27.34 -24.04 -0.48
C THR A 326 -28.77 -23.77 0.00
N ASP A 327 -28.92 -23.06 1.12
CA ASP A 327 -30.21 -22.64 1.70
C ASP A 327 -30.77 -21.34 1.12
N GLY A 328 -30.05 -20.71 0.18
CA GLY A 328 -30.44 -19.48 -0.47
C GLY A 328 -30.00 -18.21 0.24
N THR A 329 -29.31 -18.31 1.37
CA THR A 329 -28.63 -17.20 2.05
C THR A 329 -27.25 -16.94 1.44
N TRP A 330 -26.53 -15.95 1.95
CA TRP A 330 -25.18 -15.63 1.55
C TRP A 330 -24.26 -15.61 2.77
N MET A 331 -23.06 -16.12 2.58
CA MET A 331 -21.99 -16.10 3.58
C MET A 331 -20.86 -15.21 3.10
N TYR A 332 -20.37 -14.37 3.99
CA TYR A 332 -19.14 -13.61 3.82
C TYR A 332 -18.10 -14.18 4.74
N PHE A 333 -16.88 -14.32 4.25
CA PHE A 333 -15.78 -14.74 5.08
C PHE A 333 -14.58 -13.80 4.96
N ASP A 334 -13.83 -13.72 6.02
CA ASP A 334 -12.53 -13.03 6.09
C ASP A 334 -11.56 -13.95 6.84
N LEU A 335 -10.37 -14.16 6.28
CA LEU A 335 -9.33 -15.03 6.82
C LEU A 335 -7.99 -14.30 6.82
N VAL A 336 -7.29 -14.41 7.93
CA VAL A 336 -5.87 -14.09 8.10
C VAL A 336 -5.18 -15.29 8.72
N PRO A 337 -3.83 -15.40 8.71
CA PRO A 337 -3.14 -16.54 9.30
C PRO A 337 -3.63 -16.86 10.70
N GLU A 338 -4.00 -18.12 10.93
CA GLU A 338 -4.50 -18.68 12.20
C GLU A 338 -5.90 -18.19 12.66
N GLU A 339 -6.60 -17.35 11.86
CA GLU A 339 -7.90 -16.81 12.24
C GLU A 339 -8.80 -16.63 11.03
N TYR A 340 -10.08 -17.00 11.16
CA TYR A 340 -11.10 -16.70 10.15
C TYR A 340 -12.47 -16.50 10.78
N GLU A 341 -13.32 -15.79 10.07
CA GLU A 341 -14.71 -15.53 10.45
C GLU A 341 -15.64 -15.82 9.27
N ILE A 342 -16.79 -16.40 9.57
CA ILE A 342 -17.89 -16.58 8.62
C ILE A 342 -19.11 -15.86 9.19
N ARG A 343 -19.68 -14.92 8.43
CA ARG A 343 -20.87 -14.16 8.81
C ARG A 343 -21.92 -14.20 7.71
N GLU A 344 -23.17 -13.93 8.08
CA GLU A 344 -24.23 -13.75 7.11
C GLU A 344 -24.03 -12.43 6.34
N GLY A 345 -24.32 -12.46 5.04
CA GLY A 345 -24.18 -11.30 4.16
C GLY A 345 -25.40 -11.11 3.27
N SER A 346 -25.47 -9.94 2.62
CA SER A 346 -26.48 -9.66 1.61
C SER A 346 -26.19 -10.42 0.31
N ALA A 347 -27.27 -10.72 -0.45
CA ALA A 347 -27.11 -11.36 -1.75
C ALA A 347 -26.33 -10.47 -2.72
N ASP A 348 -25.40 -11.09 -3.46
CA ASP A 348 -24.70 -10.50 -4.59
C ASP A 348 -25.03 -11.27 -5.88
N PHE A 349 -24.63 -10.78 -7.05
CA PHE A 349 -24.96 -11.36 -8.33
C PHE A 349 -24.20 -12.66 -8.64
N THR A 350 -23.03 -12.88 -8.03
CA THR A 350 -22.24 -14.10 -8.15
C THR A 350 -21.37 -14.32 -6.91
N GLY A 351 -20.96 -15.56 -6.65
CA GLY A 351 -19.99 -15.85 -5.60
C GLY A 351 -18.61 -15.37 -6.02
N ARG A 352 -17.84 -14.81 -5.06
CA ARG A 352 -16.48 -14.29 -5.29
C ARG A 352 -15.56 -14.75 -4.18
N ILE A 353 -14.33 -15.10 -4.57
CA ILE A 353 -13.24 -15.51 -3.68
C ILE A 353 -11.99 -14.77 -4.08
N CYS A 354 -11.27 -14.25 -3.10
CA CYS A 354 -9.95 -13.66 -3.28
C CYS A 354 -8.99 -14.21 -2.23
N VAL A 355 -7.78 -14.61 -2.66
CA VAL A 355 -6.69 -15.07 -1.79
C VAL A 355 -5.45 -14.25 -2.12
N ILE A 356 -4.83 -13.69 -1.09
CA ILE A 356 -3.59 -12.91 -1.20
C ILE A 356 -2.51 -13.62 -0.39
N GLY A 357 -1.32 -13.74 -0.97
CA GLY A 357 -0.21 -14.39 -0.31
C GLY A 357 1.07 -14.40 -1.13
N SER A 358 2.08 -15.12 -0.66
CA SER A 358 3.28 -15.40 -1.41
C SER A 358 3.36 -16.86 -1.81
N GLU A 359 3.92 -17.14 -2.99
CA GLU A 359 4.07 -18.50 -3.53
C GLU A 359 2.72 -19.25 -3.63
N LEU A 360 1.63 -18.53 -3.98
CA LEU A 360 0.30 -19.13 -4.09
C LEU A 360 0.28 -20.24 -5.14
N LYS A 361 -0.36 -21.36 -4.78
CA LYS A 361 -0.56 -22.52 -5.65
C LYS A 361 -1.99 -22.50 -6.18
N GLU A 362 -2.20 -21.80 -7.28
CA GLU A 362 -3.54 -21.55 -7.84
C GLU A 362 -4.34 -22.82 -8.11
N ASP A 363 -3.71 -23.88 -8.66
CA ASP A 363 -4.41 -25.14 -8.92
C ASP A 363 -4.88 -25.83 -7.66
N ALA A 364 -4.10 -25.74 -6.57
CA ALA A 364 -4.50 -26.26 -5.27
C ALA A 364 -5.65 -25.44 -4.65
N LEU A 365 -5.65 -24.10 -4.88
CA LEU A 365 -6.74 -23.24 -4.46
C LEU A 365 -8.04 -23.53 -5.22
N LYS A 366 -7.96 -23.73 -6.55
CA LYS A 366 -9.10 -24.14 -7.38
C LYS A 366 -9.68 -25.47 -6.90
N GLU A 367 -8.82 -26.44 -6.63
CA GLU A 367 -9.24 -27.75 -6.11
C GLU A 367 -9.87 -27.64 -4.71
N LEU A 368 -9.30 -26.81 -3.82
CA LEU A 368 -9.81 -26.60 -2.47
C LEU A 368 -11.22 -26.00 -2.47
N PHE A 369 -11.45 -24.97 -3.28
CA PHE A 369 -12.76 -24.31 -3.40
C PHE A 369 -13.68 -25.01 -4.43
N GLU A 370 -13.18 -25.98 -5.18
CA GLU A 370 -13.89 -26.71 -6.24
C GLU A 370 -14.45 -25.75 -7.33
N VAL A 371 -13.63 -24.84 -7.82
CA VAL A 371 -13.95 -23.80 -8.81
C VAL A 371 -13.02 -23.84 -10.03
#